data_25b85d1db8d8daebb2daf96c5587e56e
#
_entry.id   25b85d1db8d8daebb2daf96c5587e56e
#
_cell.length_a   1.000
_cell.length_b   1.000
_cell.length_c   1.000
_cell.angle_alpha   90.00
_cell.angle_beta   90.00
_cell.angle_gamma   90.00
#
_symmetry.space_group_name_H-M   'P 1'
#
loop_
_entity.id
_entity.type
_entity.pdbx_description
1 polymer ?
#
loop_
_entity_poly.entity_id
_entity_poly.type
_entity_poly.pdbx_seq_one_letter_code
_entity_poly.pdbx_strand_id
1 'polypeptide(L)'
;YMENYNEALRTRTPAGETYVQHFSDEKITGTRNRLNPYVYPDNDWYSMLFKDFTVNENMNLNVRGGGKVVDYFLNASIFNENGILKKPAESKFNTNINSQKYLFQANVGAQLTRTTRVSLKMNTQLLFWHRPVEEVKDLFYYTMRANPVAFPAIYPKGSVEDLDDPIFGNAPSWDGGSTDINPYALLSRGYGQRHTQYITTTFSVDQDLDFVTKGLKVRGMVSFYNKTYAATSRSFSPYYYEMTDYTDNGDGTFDYNLQSIGTPGSSYLGTSTGRNGYREISLQGQIEYSRTFGKHDVNALFVYHQKEKVDNQPANDEYKVLPYREQGLAGRFTYGYDNRYLMEFNFGYNGSENFISGRRFGFFPSIAGAWVVSGEPFWEGIRSKVNLLKIRASYGLSGNDYLADSSNNIVRFPYLTTVNMNKALYVWFSPNFVKQTGHEIKTVGNPLATWEESTKLNVGLELGLFDALTLNVDVYKENRTGIFMQRRSLPSTMGLSGVTPYGNLGEVENRGVDVSLEYNKAFNKDLLVSVRGTFTYAHNEVKARDEAKYLPNKYNSVLGKPVNSVYG
;
A
#
# COMPACT_ATOMS: atom_id res chain seq x y z
N TYR A 1 18.43 3.38 -35.96
CA TYR A 1 17.54 4.36 -35.38
C TYR A 1 17.40 5.60 -36.27
N MET A 2 18.49 6.33 -36.55
CA MET A 2 18.46 7.60 -37.29
C MET A 2 17.92 7.44 -38.72
N GLU A 3 18.32 6.41 -39.45
CA GLU A 3 17.82 6.12 -40.80
C GLU A 3 16.32 5.85 -40.81
N ASN A 4 15.84 5.01 -39.86
CA ASN A 4 14.42 4.69 -39.73
C ASN A 4 13.59 5.94 -39.31
N TYR A 5 14.19 6.82 -38.51
CA TYR A 5 13.53 8.06 -38.12
C TYR A 5 13.39 9.03 -39.33
N ASN A 6 14.47 9.20 -40.08
CA ASN A 6 14.44 10.00 -41.30
C ASN A 6 13.43 9.45 -42.33
N GLU A 7 13.37 8.13 -42.49
CA GLU A 7 12.41 7.48 -43.39
C GLU A 7 10.96 7.68 -42.89
N ALA A 8 10.72 7.59 -41.59
CA ALA A 8 9.42 7.86 -41.01
C ALA A 8 8.98 9.32 -41.23
N LEU A 9 9.88 10.28 -41.13
CA LEU A 9 9.60 11.68 -41.46
C LEU A 9 9.30 11.85 -42.95
N ARG A 10 10.12 11.24 -43.82
CA ARG A 10 9.93 11.32 -45.26
C ARG A 10 8.56 10.78 -45.69
N THR A 11 8.13 9.67 -45.12
CA THR A 11 6.85 9.04 -45.45
C THR A 11 5.64 9.78 -44.87
N ARG A 12 5.83 10.59 -43.82
CA ARG A 12 4.77 11.37 -43.17
C ARG A 12 4.71 12.83 -43.67
N THR A 13 5.67 13.28 -44.46
CA THR A 13 5.65 14.61 -45.06
C THR A 13 4.46 14.72 -46.04
N PRO A 14 3.55 15.68 -45.86
CA PRO A 14 2.39 15.83 -46.74
C PRO A 14 2.78 16.09 -48.18
N ALA A 15 1.93 15.70 -49.12
CA ALA A 15 2.16 15.97 -50.53
C ALA A 15 2.19 17.49 -50.79
N GLY A 16 3.31 18.00 -51.37
CA GLY A 16 3.53 19.41 -51.66
C GLY A 16 4.40 20.12 -50.63
N GLU A 17 4.75 19.49 -49.51
CA GLU A 17 5.73 20.01 -48.56
C GLU A 17 7.13 19.44 -48.85
N THR A 18 8.17 20.25 -48.52
CA THR A 18 9.56 19.82 -48.70
C THR A 18 9.98 18.99 -47.48
N TYR A 19 10.43 17.75 -47.73
CA TYR A 19 11.06 16.92 -46.73
C TYR A 19 12.39 17.52 -46.27
N VAL A 20 12.56 17.68 -44.95
CA VAL A 20 13.80 18.06 -44.31
C VAL A 20 14.30 16.89 -43.48
N GLN A 21 15.54 16.44 -43.83
CA GLN A 21 16.19 15.35 -43.12
C GLN A 21 16.55 15.81 -41.70
N HIS A 22 16.15 15.04 -40.69
CA HIS A 22 16.42 15.39 -39.29
C HIS A 22 17.85 15.03 -38.88
N PHE A 23 18.30 13.84 -39.23
CA PHE A 23 19.67 13.42 -39.00
C PHE A 23 20.46 13.49 -40.32
N SER A 24 21.55 14.27 -40.36
CA SER A 24 22.39 14.40 -41.56
C SER A 24 23.11 13.08 -41.87
N ASP A 25 23.51 12.91 -43.14
CA ASP A 25 24.29 11.73 -43.58
C ASP A 25 25.65 11.66 -42.88
N GLU A 26 26.25 12.83 -42.59
CA GLU A 26 27.46 12.95 -41.79
C GLU A 26 27.24 12.38 -40.36
N LYS A 27 26.20 12.80 -39.69
CA LYS A 27 25.83 12.30 -38.34
C LYS A 27 25.63 10.79 -38.35
N ILE A 28 24.88 10.28 -39.32
CA ILE A 28 24.62 8.85 -39.47
C ILE A 28 25.93 8.07 -39.70
N THR A 29 26.78 8.57 -40.59
CA THR A 29 28.04 7.91 -40.92
C THR A 29 29.05 7.99 -39.78
N GLY A 30 29.17 9.14 -39.12
CA GLY A 30 30.02 9.34 -37.94
C GLY A 30 29.67 8.43 -36.79
N THR A 31 28.36 8.33 -36.45
CA THR A 31 27.89 7.42 -35.42
C THR A 31 28.09 5.94 -35.78
N ARG A 32 27.81 5.55 -37.04
CA ARG A 32 28.05 4.18 -37.54
C ARG A 32 29.52 3.78 -37.45
N ASN A 33 30.44 4.68 -37.81
CA ASN A 33 31.87 4.44 -37.77
C ASN A 33 32.48 4.63 -36.37
N ARG A 34 31.67 4.97 -35.40
CA ARG A 34 32.11 5.22 -34.01
C ARG A 34 33.25 6.21 -33.92
N LEU A 35 33.11 7.33 -34.64
CA LEU A 35 34.07 8.42 -34.58
C LEU A 35 34.04 9.04 -33.16
N ASN A 36 34.34 10.31 -33.01
CA ASN A 36 34.33 10.94 -31.70
C ASN A 36 32.96 10.73 -30.97
N PRO A 37 32.92 10.07 -29.78
CA PRO A 37 31.67 9.72 -29.09
C PRO A 37 30.92 10.93 -28.49
N TYR A 38 31.56 12.07 -28.40
CA TYR A 38 30.94 13.30 -27.92
C TYR A 38 30.24 14.07 -29.05
N VAL A 39 30.77 13.98 -30.27
CA VAL A 39 30.19 14.56 -31.50
C VAL A 39 29.14 13.63 -32.11
N TYR A 40 29.42 12.33 -32.13
CA TYR A 40 28.58 11.29 -32.73
C TYR A 40 28.18 10.25 -31.67
N PRO A 41 27.41 10.62 -30.65
CA PRO A 41 27.04 9.72 -29.56
C PRO A 41 26.20 8.55 -30.06
N ASP A 42 26.41 7.39 -29.40
CA ASP A 42 25.63 6.16 -29.55
C ASP A 42 25.50 5.50 -28.17
N ASN A 43 24.63 6.06 -27.35
CA ASN A 43 24.52 5.65 -25.96
C ASN A 43 23.67 4.39 -25.83
N ASP A 44 24.24 3.34 -25.29
CA ASP A 44 23.49 2.22 -24.73
C ASP A 44 23.11 2.55 -23.27
N TRP A 45 22.03 3.31 -23.11
CA TRP A 45 21.56 3.75 -21.81
C TRP A 45 21.34 2.61 -20.83
N TYR A 46 20.85 1.46 -21.32
CA TYR A 46 20.62 0.31 -20.47
C TYR A 46 21.93 -0.25 -19.91
N SER A 47 22.89 -0.53 -20.76
CA SER A 47 24.20 -1.03 -20.34
C SER A 47 24.98 -0.02 -19.50
N MET A 48 24.74 1.29 -19.68
CA MET A 48 25.38 2.32 -18.86
C MET A 48 24.82 2.38 -17.43
N LEU A 49 23.53 2.15 -17.25
CA LEU A 49 22.85 2.32 -15.96
C LEU A 49 22.69 1.03 -15.17
N PHE A 50 22.57 -0.12 -15.84
CA PHE A 50 22.21 -1.38 -15.20
C PHE A 50 23.33 -2.42 -15.28
N LYS A 51 23.43 -3.24 -14.24
CA LYS A 51 24.29 -4.42 -14.17
C LYS A 51 23.54 -5.64 -14.73
N ASP A 52 24.27 -6.62 -15.21
CA ASP A 52 23.69 -7.87 -15.72
C ASP A 52 23.12 -8.74 -14.59
N PHE A 53 23.72 -8.68 -13.39
CA PHE A 53 23.28 -9.44 -12.22
C PHE A 53 23.62 -8.73 -10.92
N THR A 54 22.98 -9.16 -9.85
CA THR A 54 23.27 -8.75 -8.47
C THR A 54 23.24 -9.96 -7.54
N VAL A 55 23.85 -9.82 -6.37
CA VAL A 55 23.90 -10.86 -5.34
C VAL A 55 23.19 -10.35 -4.09
N ASN A 56 22.26 -11.15 -3.59
CA ASN A 56 21.56 -10.92 -2.34
C ASN A 56 21.98 -11.99 -1.32
N GLU A 57 22.07 -11.59 -0.06
CA GLU A 57 22.53 -12.44 1.02
C GLU A 57 21.44 -12.55 2.08
N ASN A 58 21.23 -13.78 2.56
CA ASN A 58 20.29 -14.06 3.63
C ASN A 58 20.94 -15.02 4.62
N MET A 59 21.08 -14.56 5.87
CA MET A 59 21.59 -15.34 6.99
C MET A 59 20.52 -15.43 8.06
N ASN A 60 20.31 -16.62 8.58
CA ASN A 60 19.37 -16.88 9.67
C ASN A 60 20.02 -17.79 10.70
N LEU A 61 20.00 -17.35 11.95
CA LEU A 61 20.42 -18.14 13.11
C LEU A 61 19.24 -18.22 14.08
N ASN A 62 18.83 -19.43 14.42
CA ASN A 62 17.83 -19.60 15.45
C ASN A 62 18.28 -20.63 16.49
N VAL A 63 17.87 -20.38 17.73
CA VAL A 63 18.09 -21.27 18.86
C VAL A 63 16.77 -21.46 19.58
N ARG A 64 16.42 -22.70 19.81
CA ARG A 64 15.24 -23.07 20.60
C ARG A 64 15.62 -24.08 21.66
N GLY A 65 15.00 -23.95 22.80
CA GLY A 65 15.21 -24.88 23.89
C GLY A 65 14.12 -24.74 24.93
N GLY A 66 14.16 -25.62 25.91
CA GLY A 66 13.24 -25.56 27.00
C GLY A 66 13.25 -26.79 27.87
N GLY A 67 12.58 -26.69 28.98
CA GLY A 67 12.36 -27.71 29.96
C GLY A 67 10.91 -27.71 30.46
N LYS A 68 10.68 -28.26 31.65
CA LYS A 68 9.34 -28.32 32.25
C LYS A 68 8.80 -26.95 32.67
N VAL A 69 9.67 -25.97 32.90
CA VAL A 69 9.30 -24.67 33.45
C VAL A 69 9.46 -23.55 32.44
N VAL A 70 10.54 -23.54 31.66
CA VAL A 70 10.84 -22.47 30.72
C VAL A 70 11.06 -23.04 29.33
N ASP A 71 10.52 -22.41 28.33
CA ASP A 71 10.81 -22.60 26.91
C ASP A 71 11.18 -21.28 26.27
N TYR A 72 12.04 -21.36 25.27
CA TYR A 72 12.46 -20.16 24.53
C TYR A 72 12.74 -20.46 23.07
N PHE A 73 12.53 -19.44 22.26
CA PHE A 73 12.90 -19.38 20.86
C PHE A 73 13.55 -18.02 20.61
N LEU A 74 14.80 -18.04 20.14
CA LEU A 74 15.55 -16.85 19.75
C LEU A 74 15.90 -16.95 18.28
N ASN A 75 15.70 -15.88 17.54
CA ASN A 75 16.05 -15.81 16.12
C ASN A 75 16.75 -14.48 15.82
N ALA A 76 17.84 -14.57 15.04
CA ALA A 76 18.50 -13.42 14.42
C ALA A 76 18.64 -13.67 12.93
N SER A 77 18.19 -12.73 12.12
CA SER A 77 18.28 -12.83 10.65
C SER A 77 18.83 -11.54 10.08
N ILE A 78 19.64 -11.69 9.05
CA ILE A 78 20.24 -10.59 8.29
C ILE A 78 19.89 -10.83 6.82
N PHE A 79 19.29 -9.83 6.19
CA PHE A 79 19.02 -9.79 4.75
C PHE A 79 19.77 -8.60 4.18
N ASN A 80 20.58 -8.83 3.17
CA ASN A 80 21.28 -7.80 2.42
C ASN A 80 20.88 -7.92 0.95
N GLU A 81 20.12 -6.95 0.46
CA GLU A 81 19.62 -6.91 -0.91
C GLU A 81 20.32 -5.77 -1.66
N ASN A 82 20.90 -6.09 -2.80
CA ASN A 82 21.59 -5.15 -3.67
C ASN A 82 20.81 -4.96 -4.96
N GLY A 83 20.66 -3.71 -5.39
CA GLY A 83 20.06 -3.37 -6.67
C GLY A 83 21.01 -3.60 -7.85
N ILE A 84 20.46 -3.49 -9.04
CA ILE A 84 21.17 -3.69 -10.31
C ILE A 84 21.70 -2.39 -10.93
N LEU A 85 21.57 -1.24 -10.25
CA LEU A 85 22.09 0.02 -10.78
C LEU A 85 23.62 0.06 -10.71
N LYS A 86 24.24 0.62 -11.73
CA LYS A 86 25.67 0.93 -11.74
C LYS A 86 25.91 2.24 -10.99
N LYS A 87 27.10 2.38 -10.42
CA LYS A 87 27.59 3.65 -9.92
C LYS A 87 28.29 4.37 -11.07
N PRO A 88 27.83 5.56 -11.49
CA PRO A 88 28.58 6.38 -12.45
C PRO A 88 30.00 6.67 -11.97
N ALA A 89 30.96 6.71 -12.87
CA ALA A 89 32.37 6.88 -12.52
C ALA A 89 32.64 8.22 -11.81
N GLU A 90 31.91 9.25 -12.18
CA GLU A 90 32.02 10.62 -11.66
C GLU A 90 31.32 10.80 -10.32
N SER A 91 30.45 9.86 -9.96
CA SER A 91 29.70 9.96 -8.72
C SER A 91 30.58 9.70 -7.49
N LYS A 92 30.64 10.65 -6.57
CA LYS A 92 31.36 10.55 -5.28
C LYS A 92 30.62 9.66 -4.26
N PHE A 93 29.37 9.29 -4.52
CA PHE A 93 28.53 8.48 -3.64
C PHE A 93 27.96 7.25 -4.37
N ASN A 94 27.50 6.29 -3.60
CA ASN A 94 26.84 5.11 -4.15
C ASN A 94 25.44 5.50 -4.65
N THR A 95 25.13 5.16 -5.88
CA THR A 95 23.84 5.42 -6.53
C THR A 95 22.99 4.15 -6.65
N ASN A 96 23.54 2.98 -6.26
CA ASN A 96 22.80 1.73 -6.30
C ASN A 96 21.84 1.63 -5.11
N ILE A 97 20.82 0.79 -5.25
CA ILE A 97 20.00 0.37 -4.11
C ILE A 97 20.81 -0.60 -3.26
N ASN A 98 20.74 -0.40 -1.95
CA ASN A 98 21.12 -1.39 -0.96
C ASN A 98 20.09 -1.37 0.17
N SER A 99 19.53 -2.53 0.47
CA SER A 99 18.55 -2.73 1.54
C SER A 99 19.10 -3.74 2.55
N GLN A 100 19.31 -3.30 3.77
CA GLN A 100 19.74 -4.16 4.87
C GLN A 100 18.61 -4.27 5.88
N LYS A 101 18.21 -5.50 6.17
CA LYS A 101 17.18 -5.81 7.16
C LYS A 101 17.75 -6.72 8.23
N TYR A 102 17.68 -6.27 9.47
CA TYR A 102 18.01 -7.06 10.64
C TYR A 102 16.73 -7.41 11.37
N LEU A 103 16.52 -8.68 11.65
CA LEU A 103 15.37 -9.19 12.38
C LEU A 103 15.86 -9.89 13.65
N PHE A 104 15.34 -9.45 14.79
CA PHE A 104 15.56 -10.09 16.09
C PHE A 104 14.23 -10.50 16.66
N GLN A 105 14.09 -11.78 16.98
CA GLN A 105 12.89 -12.32 17.60
C GLN A 105 13.26 -13.10 18.86
N ALA A 106 12.58 -12.84 19.94
CA ALA A 106 12.70 -13.58 21.20
C ALA A 106 11.31 -13.91 21.71
N ASN A 107 11.03 -15.20 21.87
CA ASN A 107 9.82 -15.72 22.50
C ASN A 107 10.27 -16.53 23.71
N VAL A 108 9.83 -16.12 24.90
CA VAL A 108 10.13 -16.81 26.15
C VAL A 108 8.83 -17.08 26.86
N GLY A 109 8.61 -18.34 27.23
CA GLY A 109 7.48 -18.77 28.02
C GLY A 109 7.95 -19.40 29.34
N ALA A 110 7.23 -19.15 30.41
CA ALA A 110 7.51 -19.72 31.71
C ALA A 110 6.22 -20.25 32.38
N GLN A 111 6.23 -21.50 32.77
CA GLN A 111 5.18 -22.11 33.58
C GLN A 111 5.45 -21.80 35.05
N LEU A 112 4.77 -20.77 35.58
CA LEU A 112 4.98 -20.32 36.96
C LEU A 112 4.37 -21.29 37.98
N THR A 113 3.19 -21.79 37.65
CA THR A 113 2.49 -22.84 38.43
C THR A 113 1.96 -23.90 37.47
N ARG A 114 1.30 -24.93 37.99
CA ARG A 114 0.68 -25.95 37.12
C ARG A 114 -0.42 -25.37 36.21
N THR A 115 -0.98 -24.24 36.56
CA THR A 115 -2.12 -23.61 35.89
C THR A 115 -1.84 -22.22 35.34
N THR A 116 -0.67 -21.61 35.68
CA THR A 116 -0.30 -20.26 35.28
C THR A 116 0.91 -20.27 34.38
N ARG A 117 0.79 -19.73 33.18
CA ARG A 117 1.87 -19.51 32.23
C ARG A 117 2.02 -18.04 31.93
N VAL A 118 3.24 -17.55 31.89
CA VAL A 118 3.55 -16.21 31.39
C VAL A 118 4.38 -16.33 30.12
N SER A 119 4.20 -15.40 29.19
CA SER A 119 5.04 -15.35 28.01
C SER A 119 5.40 -13.91 27.62
N LEU A 120 6.63 -13.75 27.14
CA LEU A 120 7.15 -12.54 26.55
C LEU A 120 7.52 -12.82 25.11
N LYS A 121 6.97 -12.06 24.18
CA LYS A 121 7.30 -12.11 22.75
C LYS A 121 7.85 -10.77 22.33
N MET A 122 9.04 -10.76 21.76
CA MET A 122 9.67 -9.58 21.21
C MET A 122 10.01 -9.79 19.75
N ASN A 123 9.71 -8.82 18.92
CA ASN A 123 10.07 -8.79 17.50
C ASN A 123 10.58 -7.39 17.19
N THR A 124 11.83 -7.30 16.74
CA THR A 124 12.47 -6.05 16.34
C THR A 124 12.98 -6.18 14.92
N GLN A 125 12.57 -5.27 14.05
CA GLN A 125 13.10 -5.14 12.70
C GLN A 125 13.78 -3.79 12.54
N LEU A 126 15.01 -3.80 12.04
CA LEU A 126 15.75 -2.60 11.64
C LEU A 126 15.96 -2.68 10.14
N LEU A 127 15.43 -1.72 9.41
CA LEU A 127 15.60 -1.57 7.96
C LEU A 127 16.46 -0.35 7.68
N PHE A 128 17.56 -0.57 6.98
CA PHE A 128 18.39 0.49 6.41
C PHE A 128 18.27 0.40 4.90
N TRP A 129 17.93 1.49 4.26
CA TRP A 129 17.74 1.53 2.83
C TRP A 129 18.49 2.71 2.24
N HIS A 130 19.32 2.41 1.28
CA HIS A 130 20.05 3.36 0.46
C HIS A 130 19.54 3.25 -0.98
N ARG A 131 19.32 4.38 -1.67
CA ARG A 131 18.82 4.41 -3.04
C ARG A 131 19.29 5.67 -3.77
N PRO A 132 19.20 5.73 -5.12
CA PRO A 132 19.29 7.01 -5.82
C PRO A 132 18.12 7.93 -5.43
N VAL A 133 18.24 9.20 -5.75
CA VAL A 133 17.14 10.17 -5.54
C VAL A 133 15.96 9.85 -6.43
N GLU A 134 16.23 9.54 -7.71
CA GLU A 134 15.21 9.08 -8.65
C GLU A 134 14.71 7.69 -8.28
N GLU A 135 13.44 7.45 -8.52
CA GLU A 135 12.88 6.10 -8.37
C GLU A 135 13.36 5.19 -9.50
N VAL A 136 13.69 3.93 -9.16
CA VAL A 136 14.25 2.99 -10.16
C VAL A 136 13.29 2.72 -11.30
N LYS A 137 11.98 2.69 -11.02
CA LYS A 137 10.95 2.58 -12.08
C LYS A 137 11.02 3.73 -13.09
N ASP A 138 11.31 4.95 -12.58
CA ASP A 138 11.39 6.15 -13.41
C ASP A 138 12.72 6.16 -14.18
N LEU A 139 13.83 5.76 -13.54
CA LEU A 139 15.11 5.56 -14.24
C LEU A 139 14.99 4.53 -15.36
N PHE A 140 14.31 3.41 -15.11
CA PHE A 140 14.06 2.41 -16.16
C PHE A 140 13.21 2.98 -17.29
N TYR A 141 12.14 3.67 -16.96
CA TYR A 141 11.26 4.33 -17.92
C TYR A 141 12.01 5.36 -18.78
N TYR A 142 12.85 6.19 -18.16
CA TYR A 142 13.67 7.18 -18.85
C TYR A 142 14.75 6.53 -19.72
N THR A 143 15.36 5.45 -19.26
CA THR A 143 16.33 4.68 -20.05
C THR A 143 15.73 4.18 -21.37
N MET A 144 14.47 3.76 -21.35
CA MET A 144 13.76 3.28 -22.55
C MET A 144 13.32 4.40 -23.50
N ARG A 145 13.26 5.64 -23.04
CA ARG A 145 12.77 6.79 -23.81
C ARG A 145 13.86 7.75 -24.24
N ALA A 146 14.97 7.79 -23.52
CA ALA A 146 16.05 8.73 -23.81
C ALA A 146 16.62 8.52 -25.21
N ASN A 147 16.85 9.64 -25.92
CA ASN A 147 17.42 9.60 -27.25
C ASN A 147 18.88 9.09 -27.19
N PRO A 148 19.24 8.02 -27.90
CA PRO A 148 20.59 7.44 -27.82
C PRO A 148 21.64 8.25 -28.60
N VAL A 149 21.23 9.11 -29.52
CA VAL A 149 22.15 9.76 -30.48
C VAL A 149 22.12 11.29 -30.45
N ALA A 150 21.27 11.91 -29.59
CA ALA A 150 21.13 13.36 -29.56
C ALA A 150 22.32 14.04 -28.86
N PHE A 151 22.81 13.45 -27.76
CA PHE A 151 23.87 14.04 -26.93
C PHE A 151 24.65 12.94 -26.21
N PRO A 152 25.92 13.16 -25.82
CA PRO A 152 26.66 12.21 -24.99
C PRO A 152 26.12 12.19 -23.55
N ALA A 153 26.29 11.09 -22.83
CA ALA A 153 25.87 11.02 -21.44
C ALA A 153 26.55 12.09 -20.56
N ILE A 154 27.84 12.30 -20.81
CA ILE A 154 28.70 13.24 -20.10
C ILE A 154 29.80 13.74 -21.05
N TYR A 155 30.21 14.98 -20.93
CA TYR A 155 31.37 15.55 -21.63
C TYR A 155 32.66 15.36 -20.83
N PRO A 156 33.85 15.45 -21.48
CA PRO A 156 35.13 15.38 -20.78
C PRO A 156 35.25 16.47 -19.70
N LYS A 157 35.93 16.14 -18.61
CA LYS A 157 36.26 17.14 -17.59
C LYS A 157 37.13 18.24 -18.18
N GLY A 158 36.81 19.50 -17.86
CA GLY A 158 37.53 20.68 -18.40
C GLY A 158 37.02 21.19 -19.73
N SER A 159 35.94 20.60 -20.31
CA SER A 159 35.30 21.14 -21.52
C SER A 159 34.60 22.48 -21.30
N VAL A 160 34.40 22.91 -20.07
CA VAL A 160 33.90 24.23 -19.70
C VAL A 160 34.88 24.85 -18.71
N GLU A 161 35.32 26.07 -18.98
CA GLU A 161 36.25 26.82 -18.16
C GLU A 161 35.63 27.08 -16.77
N ASP A 162 36.44 27.01 -15.71
CA ASP A 162 36.04 27.23 -14.33
C ASP A 162 34.94 26.29 -13.76
N LEU A 163 34.63 25.17 -14.43
CA LEU A 163 33.67 24.19 -13.96
C LEU A 163 34.34 22.83 -13.71
N ASP A 164 34.49 22.50 -12.41
CA ASP A 164 35.06 21.20 -11.97
C ASP A 164 34.01 20.08 -11.82
N ASP A 165 32.74 20.42 -11.88
CA ASP A 165 31.64 19.48 -11.75
C ASP A 165 31.37 18.69 -13.05
N PRO A 166 30.73 17.53 -12.96
CA PRO A 166 30.34 16.75 -14.14
C PRO A 166 29.43 17.54 -15.08
N ILE A 167 29.78 17.58 -16.36
CA ILE A 167 29.08 18.28 -17.43
C ILE A 167 28.28 17.25 -18.21
N PHE A 168 26.96 17.20 -17.99
CA PHE A 168 26.10 16.23 -18.65
C PHE A 168 25.59 16.78 -19.99
N GLY A 169 25.63 15.92 -21.01
CA GLY A 169 25.05 16.24 -22.30
C GLY A 169 23.54 16.32 -22.22
N ASN A 170 22.97 17.27 -22.98
CA ASN A 170 21.54 17.37 -23.19
C ASN A 170 21.25 18.11 -24.50
N ALA A 171 20.00 18.14 -24.93
CA ALA A 171 19.52 18.85 -26.11
C ALA A 171 18.15 19.49 -25.83
N PRO A 172 17.73 20.49 -26.61
CA PRO A 172 16.35 20.98 -26.57
C PRO A 172 15.37 19.83 -26.84
N SER A 173 14.30 19.77 -26.06
CA SER A 173 13.27 18.76 -26.28
C SER A 173 12.50 19.03 -27.56
N TRP A 174 12.38 18.02 -28.41
CA TRP A 174 11.68 18.11 -29.70
C TRP A 174 10.15 18.30 -29.55
N ASP A 175 9.58 17.96 -28.38
CA ASP A 175 8.15 18.08 -28.06
C ASP A 175 7.78 19.45 -27.46
N GLY A 176 8.72 20.41 -27.43
CA GLY A 176 8.53 21.74 -26.88
C GLY A 176 8.77 21.84 -25.38
N GLY A 177 9.25 20.79 -24.74
CA GLY A 177 9.81 20.81 -23.38
C GLY A 177 11.11 21.62 -23.32
N SER A 178 11.60 21.93 -22.12
CA SER A 178 12.82 22.74 -21.96
C SER A 178 14.08 21.99 -22.36
N THR A 179 14.17 20.69 -22.04
CA THR A 179 15.33 19.82 -22.30
C THR A 179 14.88 18.38 -22.51
N ASP A 180 15.71 17.58 -23.17
CA ASP A 180 15.54 16.12 -23.29
C ASP A 180 15.94 15.40 -21.99
N ILE A 181 15.79 14.10 -21.93
CA ILE A 181 16.04 13.30 -20.72
C ILE A 181 17.40 12.65 -20.80
N ASN A 182 18.29 12.96 -19.86
CA ASN A 182 19.57 12.26 -19.67
C ASN A 182 19.47 11.36 -18.42
N PRO A 183 19.23 10.05 -18.57
CA PRO A 183 19.05 9.14 -17.43
C PRO A 183 20.34 8.91 -16.64
N TYR A 184 21.51 9.10 -17.24
CA TYR A 184 22.80 9.01 -16.57
C TYR A 184 23.01 10.17 -15.58
N ALA A 185 22.63 11.39 -15.98
CA ALA A 185 22.61 12.56 -15.11
C ALA A 185 21.63 12.37 -13.95
N LEU A 186 20.43 11.86 -14.23
CA LEU A 186 19.41 11.58 -13.20
C LEU A 186 19.88 10.56 -12.17
N LEU A 187 20.57 9.49 -12.60
CA LEU A 187 21.17 8.54 -11.69
C LEU A 187 22.28 9.17 -10.83
N SER A 188 23.03 10.13 -11.40
CA SER A 188 24.20 10.75 -10.76
C SER A 188 23.83 11.85 -9.75
N ARG A 189 22.61 12.39 -9.77
CA ARG A 189 22.26 13.64 -9.09
C ARG A 189 22.12 13.56 -7.57
N GLY A 190 22.21 12.36 -6.97
CA GLY A 190 22.13 12.26 -5.54
C GLY A 190 21.73 10.89 -5.01
N TYR A 191 21.51 10.84 -3.70
CA TYR A 191 21.12 9.63 -3.01
C TYR A 191 20.15 9.90 -1.87
N GLY A 192 19.37 8.89 -1.51
CA GLY A 192 18.49 8.87 -0.36
C GLY A 192 18.88 7.75 0.61
N GLN A 193 18.80 8.05 1.88
CA GLN A 193 18.97 7.08 2.97
C GLN A 193 17.70 7.04 3.79
N ARG A 194 17.24 5.85 4.14
CA ARG A 194 16.07 5.64 4.98
C ARG A 194 16.37 4.62 6.06
N HIS A 195 15.99 4.95 7.26
CA HIS A 195 15.98 4.05 8.40
C HIS A 195 14.55 3.86 8.87
N THR A 196 14.13 2.60 8.99
CA THR A 196 12.82 2.26 9.56
C THR A 196 13.03 1.21 10.64
N GLN A 197 12.42 1.43 11.78
CA GLN A 197 12.49 0.53 12.92
C GLN A 197 11.06 0.12 13.30
N TYR A 198 10.86 -1.18 13.51
CA TYR A 198 9.64 -1.76 14.05
C TYR A 198 10.00 -2.52 15.32
N ILE A 199 9.31 -2.24 16.40
CA ILE A 199 9.45 -2.96 17.67
C ILE A 199 8.05 -3.40 18.07
N THR A 200 7.88 -4.69 18.31
CA THR A 200 6.69 -5.26 18.91
C THR A 200 7.09 -6.04 20.14
N THR A 201 6.49 -5.73 21.28
CA THR A 201 6.68 -6.48 22.53
C THR A 201 5.31 -6.83 23.07
N THR A 202 5.09 -8.11 23.30
CA THR A 202 3.83 -8.61 23.86
C THR A 202 4.13 -9.44 25.11
N PHE A 203 3.52 -9.04 26.21
CA PHE A 203 3.49 -9.82 27.43
C PHE A 203 2.10 -10.42 27.62
N SER A 204 2.03 -11.70 27.96
CA SER A 204 0.76 -12.36 28.26
C SER A 204 0.86 -13.25 29.49
N VAL A 205 -0.28 -13.36 30.15
CA VAL A 205 -0.51 -14.26 31.28
C VAL A 205 -1.69 -15.14 30.91
N ASP A 206 -1.49 -16.44 30.90
CA ASP A 206 -2.49 -17.48 30.68
C ASP A 206 -2.74 -18.20 31.99
N GLN A 207 -4.01 -18.32 32.38
CA GLN A 207 -4.43 -19.00 33.60
C GLN A 207 -5.48 -20.05 33.25
N ASP A 208 -5.14 -21.31 33.46
CA ASP A 208 -6.10 -22.41 33.43
C ASP A 208 -6.91 -22.42 34.73
N LEU A 209 -8.24 -22.40 34.58
CA LEU A 209 -9.18 -22.40 35.68
C LEU A 209 -9.98 -23.70 35.76
N ASP A 210 -9.38 -24.84 35.37
CA ASP A 210 -10.00 -26.15 35.43
C ASP A 210 -10.44 -26.56 36.85
N PHE A 211 -9.84 -25.94 37.86
CA PHE A 211 -10.24 -26.13 39.26
C PHE A 211 -11.59 -25.45 39.61
N VAL A 212 -12.02 -24.46 38.80
CA VAL A 212 -13.35 -23.83 38.90
C VAL A 212 -14.35 -24.63 38.07
N THR A 213 -14.02 -24.80 36.78
CA THR A 213 -14.76 -25.65 35.84
C THR A 213 -13.84 -26.09 34.70
N LYS A 214 -13.90 -27.40 34.34
CA LYS A 214 -13.07 -27.97 33.28
C LYS A 214 -13.27 -27.21 31.96
N GLY A 215 -12.15 -26.83 31.33
CA GLY A 215 -12.13 -26.13 30.07
C GLY A 215 -12.23 -24.62 30.13
N LEU A 216 -12.24 -24.02 31.33
CA LEU A 216 -12.20 -22.58 31.52
C LEU A 216 -10.78 -22.06 31.55
N LYS A 217 -10.50 -21.01 30.77
CA LYS A 217 -9.20 -20.33 30.69
C LYS A 217 -9.41 -18.82 30.67
N VAL A 218 -8.46 -18.11 31.26
CA VAL A 218 -8.39 -16.64 31.21
C VAL A 218 -7.02 -16.24 30.70
N ARG A 219 -6.97 -15.27 29.82
CA ARG A 219 -5.74 -14.65 29.32
C ARG A 219 -5.80 -13.14 29.45
N GLY A 220 -4.71 -12.58 29.97
CA GLY A 220 -4.44 -11.15 29.89
C GLY A 220 -3.23 -10.90 29.00
N MET A 221 -3.30 -9.85 28.18
CA MET A 221 -2.23 -9.49 27.25
C MET A 221 -2.06 -7.97 27.18
N VAL A 222 -0.80 -7.55 27.20
CA VAL A 222 -0.39 -6.16 26.89
C VAL A 222 0.58 -6.22 25.74
N SER A 223 0.33 -5.45 24.69
CA SER A 223 1.21 -5.32 23.54
C SER A 223 1.62 -3.88 23.35
N PHE A 224 2.91 -3.67 23.15
CA PHE A 224 3.51 -2.41 22.76
C PHE A 224 4.05 -2.56 21.34
N TYR A 225 3.67 -1.62 20.47
CA TYR A 225 4.20 -1.51 19.13
C TYR A 225 4.75 -0.12 18.90
N ASN A 226 5.93 -0.03 18.31
CA ASN A 226 6.53 1.23 17.89
C ASN A 226 7.07 1.13 16.47
N LYS A 227 6.71 2.10 15.64
CA LYS A 227 7.30 2.31 14.32
C LYS A 227 7.97 3.66 14.29
N THR A 228 9.24 3.68 13.89
CA THR A 228 10.00 4.91 13.65
C THR A 228 10.53 4.90 12.24
N TYR A 229 10.42 6.04 11.58
CA TYR A 229 10.89 6.26 10.22
C TYR A 229 11.67 7.56 10.17
N ALA A 230 12.87 7.51 9.58
CA ALA A 230 13.67 8.67 9.27
C ALA A 230 14.25 8.52 7.86
N ALA A 231 14.19 9.56 7.07
CA ALA A 231 14.75 9.60 5.73
C ALA A 231 15.54 10.89 5.53
N THR A 232 16.63 10.79 4.81
CA THR A 232 17.42 11.94 4.35
C THR A 232 17.71 11.73 2.88
N SER A 233 17.41 12.72 2.06
CA SER A 233 17.76 12.76 0.65
C SER A 233 18.71 13.91 0.39
N ARG A 234 19.75 13.67 -0.39
CA ARG A 234 20.75 14.66 -0.78
C ARG A 234 20.87 14.66 -2.28
N SER A 235 20.69 15.81 -2.90
CA SER A 235 20.71 15.94 -4.35
C SER A 235 21.23 17.28 -4.79
N PHE A 236 21.80 17.31 -5.97
CA PHE A 236 22.17 18.53 -6.69
C PHE A 236 21.41 18.63 -8.01
N SER A 237 21.37 19.79 -8.61
CA SER A 237 20.88 19.99 -9.98
C SER A 237 22.05 19.78 -10.95
N PRO A 238 21.98 18.80 -11.88
CA PRO A 238 23.05 18.58 -12.84
C PRO A 238 23.28 19.79 -13.75
N TYR A 239 24.54 19.98 -14.16
CA TYR A 239 24.89 20.94 -15.20
C TYR A 239 24.67 20.31 -16.57
N TYR A 240 23.70 20.83 -17.32
CA TYR A 240 23.39 20.36 -18.66
C TYR A 240 23.94 21.30 -19.73
N TYR A 241 24.59 20.72 -20.74
CA TYR A 241 25.17 21.45 -21.84
C TYR A 241 24.79 20.80 -23.17
N GLU A 242 24.55 21.65 -24.15
CA GLU A 242 24.40 21.32 -25.56
C GLU A 242 25.70 21.67 -26.29
N MET A 243 26.14 20.83 -27.21
CA MET A 243 27.25 21.14 -28.11
C MET A 243 26.71 21.91 -29.32
N THR A 244 27.17 23.14 -29.48
CA THR A 244 26.78 23.99 -30.60
C THR A 244 27.72 23.87 -31.78
N ASP A 245 29.01 23.56 -31.53
CA ASP A 245 30.04 23.38 -32.54
C ASP A 245 31.24 22.63 -31.95
N TYR A 246 32.16 22.17 -32.82
CA TYR A 246 33.41 21.54 -32.41
C TYR A 246 34.51 21.82 -33.41
N THR A 247 35.77 21.76 -32.97
CA THR A 247 36.96 21.84 -33.81
C THR A 247 37.77 20.54 -33.69
N ASP A 248 38.06 19.92 -34.81
CA ASP A 248 39.01 18.80 -34.87
C ASP A 248 40.43 19.38 -35.08
N ASN A 249 41.32 19.17 -34.09
CA ASN A 249 42.69 19.70 -34.12
C ASN A 249 43.64 18.89 -35.01
N GLY A 250 43.16 17.77 -35.58
CA GLY A 250 43.95 16.93 -36.49
C GLY A 250 45.01 16.05 -35.82
N ASP A 251 45.17 16.14 -34.52
CA ASP A 251 46.06 15.33 -33.67
C ASP A 251 45.29 14.27 -32.86
N GLY A 252 43.99 14.12 -33.11
CA GLY A 252 43.08 13.26 -32.38
C GLY A 252 42.42 13.92 -31.18
N THR A 253 42.68 15.22 -30.93
CA THR A 253 42.02 16.02 -29.93
C THR A 253 40.91 16.86 -30.56
N PHE A 254 39.90 17.24 -29.73
CA PHE A 254 38.75 18.02 -30.16
C PHE A 254 38.48 19.10 -29.13
N ASP A 255 38.17 20.29 -29.58
CA ASP A 255 37.65 21.38 -28.76
C ASP A 255 36.15 21.49 -28.97
N TYR A 256 35.39 21.49 -27.87
CA TYR A 256 33.94 21.49 -27.90
C TYR A 256 33.38 22.87 -27.49
N ASN A 257 32.55 23.44 -28.33
CA ASN A 257 31.78 24.64 -28.01
C ASN A 257 30.49 24.21 -27.31
N LEU A 258 30.44 24.39 -25.98
CA LEU A 258 29.33 23.96 -25.16
C LEU A 258 28.53 25.15 -24.64
N GLN A 259 27.22 25.09 -24.77
CA GLN A 259 26.28 26.07 -24.25
C GLN A 259 25.43 25.45 -23.13
N SER A 260 25.32 26.14 -22.00
CA SER A 260 24.43 25.72 -20.92
C SER A 260 22.96 25.74 -21.35
N ILE A 261 22.23 24.70 -21.01
CA ILE A 261 20.83 24.50 -21.40
C ILE A 261 19.98 24.10 -20.18
N GLY A 262 18.71 24.55 -20.14
CA GLY A 262 17.77 24.21 -19.09
C GLY A 262 17.97 24.98 -17.79
N THR A 263 17.66 24.36 -16.67
CA THR A 263 17.81 24.96 -15.33
C THR A 263 19.29 24.98 -14.93
N PRO A 264 19.82 26.09 -14.39
CA PRO A 264 21.19 26.14 -13.92
C PRO A 264 21.53 25.02 -12.93
N GLY A 265 22.70 24.43 -13.12
CA GLY A 265 23.21 23.40 -12.24
C GLY A 265 23.62 23.94 -10.87
N SER A 266 23.98 23.04 -9.96
CA SER A 266 24.47 23.36 -8.62
C SER A 266 25.54 22.38 -8.20
N SER A 267 26.65 22.88 -7.68
CA SER A 267 27.77 22.08 -7.15
C SER A 267 27.49 21.49 -5.77
N TYR A 268 26.46 21.95 -5.08
CA TYR A 268 26.18 21.60 -3.69
C TYR A 268 24.98 20.68 -3.56
N LEU A 269 25.13 19.67 -2.70
CA LEU A 269 24.03 18.78 -2.34
C LEU A 269 23.03 19.50 -1.43
N GLY A 270 21.88 19.81 -1.94
CA GLY A 270 20.71 20.18 -1.15
C GLY A 270 20.27 18.99 -0.30
N THR A 271 19.68 19.25 0.87
CA THR A 271 19.23 18.22 1.81
C THR A 271 17.72 18.34 2.04
N SER A 272 17.03 17.22 1.94
CA SER A 272 15.63 17.07 2.35
C SER A 272 15.53 15.96 3.38
N THR A 273 14.75 16.17 4.44
CA THR A 273 14.56 15.19 5.50
C THR A 273 13.08 14.89 5.71
N GLY A 274 12.77 13.63 5.96
CA GLY A 274 11.44 13.17 6.35
C GLY A 274 11.52 12.36 7.63
N ARG A 275 10.59 12.58 8.54
CA ARG A 275 10.46 11.79 9.77
C ARG A 275 9.00 11.42 9.94
N ASN A 276 8.74 10.24 10.44
CA ASN A 276 7.40 9.77 10.78
C ASN A 276 7.50 8.63 11.78
N GLY A 277 6.40 8.26 12.36
CA GLY A 277 6.32 7.11 13.25
C GLY A 277 5.10 7.20 14.15
N TYR A 278 4.81 6.11 14.81
CA TYR A 278 3.77 6.05 15.82
C TYR A 278 4.08 4.95 16.85
N ARG A 279 3.51 5.10 18.01
CA ARG A 279 3.46 4.07 19.04
C ARG A 279 2.01 3.62 19.24
N GLU A 280 1.86 2.35 19.57
CA GLU A 280 0.57 1.76 19.88
C GLU A 280 0.69 0.90 21.14
N ILE A 281 -0.27 1.06 22.05
CA ILE A 281 -0.40 0.23 23.24
C ILE A 281 -1.76 -0.45 23.13
N SER A 282 -1.76 -1.77 23.25
CA SER A 282 -2.97 -2.58 23.23
C SER A 282 -3.06 -3.39 24.51
N LEU A 283 -4.23 -3.36 25.13
CA LEU A 283 -4.59 -4.19 26.27
C LEU A 283 -5.71 -5.13 25.85
N GLN A 284 -5.57 -6.41 26.15
CA GLN A 284 -6.59 -7.42 25.87
C GLN A 284 -6.78 -8.35 27.06
N GLY A 285 -8.04 -8.59 27.41
CA GLY A 285 -8.45 -9.64 28.33
C GLY A 285 -9.39 -10.61 27.62
N GLN A 286 -9.23 -11.89 27.83
CA GLN A 286 -10.13 -12.89 27.27
C GLN A 286 -10.47 -13.99 28.26
N ILE A 287 -11.70 -14.49 28.15
CA ILE A 287 -12.22 -15.65 28.87
C ILE A 287 -12.66 -16.65 27.83
N GLU A 288 -12.13 -17.84 27.92
CA GLU A 288 -12.42 -18.95 27.01
C GLU A 288 -12.98 -20.14 27.82
N TYR A 289 -14.04 -20.72 27.32
CA TYR A 289 -14.58 -21.97 27.83
C TYR A 289 -14.72 -22.94 26.67
N SER A 290 -14.17 -24.15 26.80
CA SER A 290 -14.24 -25.21 25.79
C SER A 290 -14.42 -26.54 26.44
N ARG A 291 -15.53 -27.23 26.13
CA ARG A 291 -15.83 -28.54 26.74
C ARG A 291 -16.76 -29.38 25.88
N THR A 292 -16.44 -30.67 25.82
CA THR A 292 -17.28 -31.70 25.20
C THR A 292 -18.06 -32.48 26.28
N PHE A 293 -19.37 -32.57 26.11
CA PHE A 293 -20.30 -33.32 26.95
C PHE A 293 -20.94 -34.46 26.13
N GLY A 294 -20.32 -35.64 26.10
CA GLY A 294 -20.77 -36.70 25.23
C GLY A 294 -20.69 -36.33 23.77
N LYS A 295 -21.83 -36.12 23.11
CA LYS A 295 -21.92 -35.66 21.71
C LYS A 295 -22.06 -34.13 21.53
N HIS A 296 -22.02 -33.39 22.61
CA HIS A 296 -22.22 -31.93 22.62
C HIS A 296 -20.89 -31.21 22.81
N ASP A 297 -20.46 -30.43 21.82
CA ASP A 297 -19.30 -29.58 21.89
C ASP A 297 -19.74 -28.15 22.12
N VAL A 298 -19.28 -27.53 23.21
CA VAL A 298 -19.63 -26.17 23.61
C VAL A 298 -18.37 -25.34 23.74
N ASN A 299 -18.28 -24.22 23.02
CA ASN A 299 -17.21 -23.27 23.18
C ASN A 299 -17.79 -21.85 23.34
N ALA A 300 -17.20 -21.10 24.23
CA ALA A 300 -17.51 -19.68 24.44
C ALA A 300 -16.21 -18.89 24.57
N LEU A 301 -16.13 -17.76 23.91
CA LEU A 301 -15.02 -16.82 24.00
C LEU A 301 -15.59 -15.42 24.21
N PHE A 302 -15.08 -14.70 25.21
CA PHE A 302 -15.28 -13.28 25.41
C PHE A 302 -13.94 -12.58 25.36
N VAL A 303 -13.87 -11.48 24.66
CA VAL A 303 -12.66 -10.67 24.49
C VAL A 303 -13.02 -9.22 24.76
N TYR A 304 -12.34 -8.60 25.73
CA TYR A 304 -12.26 -7.16 25.86
C TYR A 304 -10.95 -6.68 25.27
N HIS A 305 -10.98 -5.63 24.46
CA HIS A 305 -9.77 -4.99 23.96
C HIS A 305 -9.84 -3.47 24.11
N GLN A 306 -8.69 -2.88 24.28
CA GLN A 306 -8.48 -1.45 24.30
C GLN A 306 -7.16 -1.15 23.59
N LYS A 307 -7.16 -0.12 22.74
CA LYS A 307 -5.98 0.29 21.98
C LYS A 307 -5.85 1.82 21.98
N GLU A 308 -4.61 2.29 22.15
CA GLU A 308 -4.25 3.68 21.96
C GLU A 308 -3.08 3.76 20.99
N LYS A 309 -3.23 4.55 19.92
CA LYS A 309 -2.17 4.87 18.96
C LYS A 309 -1.89 6.36 19.01
N VAL A 310 -0.60 6.71 19.07
CA VAL A 310 -0.12 8.11 19.09
C VAL A 310 0.90 8.29 17.97
N ASP A 311 0.69 9.26 17.11
CA ASP A 311 1.65 9.63 16.09
C ASP A 311 2.82 10.41 16.73
N ASN A 312 4.07 10.02 16.42
CA ASN A 312 5.27 10.64 16.97
C ASN A 312 5.54 12.03 16.35
N GLN A 313 5.00 12.27 15.17
CA GLN A 313 5.11 13.53 14.44
C GLN A 313 3.77 13.85 13.76
N PRO A 314 2.75 14.24 14.53
CA PRO A 314 1.48 14.60 13.95
C PRO A 314 1.66 15.81 13.03
N ALA A 315 0.91 15.85 11.93
CA ALA A 315 0.82 17.04 11.10
C ALA A 315 0.33 18.23 11.96
N ASN A 316 0.61 19.45 11.54
CA ASN A 316 0.12 20.67 12.22
C ASN A 316 -1.40 20.79 12.02
N ASP A 317 -2.15 19.90 12.68
CA ASP A 317 -3.60 19.72 12.63
C ASP A 317 -4.08 19.42 14.04
N GLU A 318 -5.02 20.20 14.52
CA GLU A 318 -5.54 20.17 15.89
C GLU A 318 -6.04 18.78 16.33
N TYR A 319 -6.52 17.97 15.39
CA TYR A 319 -7.07 16.64 15.69
C TYR A 319 -6.07 15.50 15.50
N LYS A 320 -5.07 15.69 14.64
CA LYS A 320 -4.03 14.67 14.42
C LYS A 320 -3.03 14.55 15.55
N VAL A 321 -2.95 15.58 16.41
CA VAL A 321 -2.15 15.53 17.66
C VAL A 321 -2.78 14.66 18.74
N LEU A 322 -4.08 14.41 18.66
CA LEU A 322 -4.79 13.60 19.63
C LEU A 322 -4.57 12.10 19.39
N PRO A 323 -4.43 11.28 20.43
CA PRO A 323 -4.35 9.84 20.30
C PRO A 323 -5.58 9.26 19.57
N TYR A 324 -5.38 8.17 18.84
CA TYR A 324 -6.47 7.34 18.31
C TYR A 324 -6.79 6.27 19.34
N ARG A 325 -8.01 6.21 19.80
CA ARG A 325 -8.45 5.28 20.84
C ARG A 325 -9.62 4.44 20.37
N GLU A 326 -9.49 3.16 20.60
CA GLU A 326 -10.51 2.16 20.31
C GLU A 326 -10.70 1.27 21.53
N GLN A 327 -11.92 0.85 21.77
CA GLN A 327 -12.22 -0.18 22.77
C GLN A 327 -13.39 -1.03 22.30
N GLY A 328 -13.44 -2.27 22.72
CA GLY A 328 -14.51 -3.14 22.34
C GLY A 328 -14.63 -4.39 23.19
N LEU A 329 -15.81 -4.96 23.13
CA LEU A 329 -16.12 -6.27 23.66
C LEU A 329 -16.57 -7.15 22.50
N ALA A 330 -15.98 -8.35 22.36
CA ALA A 330 -16.39 -9.34 21.38
C ALA A 330 -16.77 -10.64 22.10
N GLY A 331 -17.74 -11.35 21.55
CA GLY A 331 -18.11 -12.66 22.01
C GLY A 331 -18.31 -13.64 20.87
N ARG A 332 -17.98 -14.89 21.12
CA ARG A 332 -18.20 -16.02 20.22
C ARG A 332 -18.74 -17.19 21.00
N PHE A 333 -19.81 -17.78 20.55
CA PHE A 333 -20.39 -19.01 21.07
C PHE A 333 -20.51 -20.00 19.94
N THR A 334 -19.96 -21.21 20.13
CA THR A 334 -20.13 -22.29 19.18
C THR A 334 -20.73 -23.51 19.88
N TYR A 335 -21.63 -24.15 19.18
CA TYR A 335 -22.24 -25.40 19.60
C TYR A 335 -22.19 -26.41 18.48
N GLY A 336 -21.70 -27.61 18.78
CA GLY A 336 -21.68 -28.76 17.88
C GLY A 336 -22.43 -29.92 18.49
N TYR A 337 -23.23 -30.63 17.70
CA TYR A 337 -23.84 -31.90 18.09
C TYR A 337 -23.38 -33.01 17.17
N ASP A 338 -22.67 -33.96 17.72
CA ASP A 338 -22.17 -35.19 17.05
C ASP A 338 -21.34 -34.87 15.78
N ASN A 339 -20.69 -33.72 15.73
CA ASN A 339 -19.98 -33.14 14.56
C ASN A 339 -20.86 -33.01 13.29
N ARG A 340 -22.19 -33.09 13.42
CA ARG A 340 -23.17 -33.04 12.32
C ARG A 340 -23.89 -31.70 12.22
N TYR A 341 -24.34 -31.21 13.35
CA TYR A 341 -25.05 -29.90 13.45
C TYR A 341 -24.17 -28.94 14.18
N LEU A 342 -23.86 -27.84 13.51
CA LEU A 342 -22.95 -26.82 14.01
C LEU A 342 -23.68 -25.47 14.03
N MET A 343 -23.59 -24.76 15.11
CA MET A 343 -24.13 -23.41 15.28
C MET A 343 -23.05 -22.48 15.82
N GLU A 344 -23.03 -21.25 15.36
CA GLU A 344 -22.13 -20.21 15.83
C GLU A 344 -22.89 -18.90 15.97
N PHE A 345 -22.69 -18.21 17.07
CA PHE A 345 -23.14 -16.85 17.30
C PHE A 345 -21.94 -16.00 17.68
N ASN A 346 -21.75 -14.87 16.99
CA ASN A 346 -20.71 -13.91 17.30
C ASN A 346 -21.35 -12.53 17.49
N PHE A 347 -20.70 -11.70 18.30
CA PHE A 347 -21.00 -10.30 18.35
C PHE A 347 -19.74 -9.46 18.59
N GLY A 348 -19.74 -8.25 18.05
CA GLY A 348 -18.81 -7.18 18.39
C GLY A 348 -19.59 -5.99 18.95
N TYR A 349 -19.13 -5.42 20.06
CA TYR A 349 -19.62 -4.16 20.61
C TYR A 349 -18.43 -3.21 20.72
N ASN A 350 -18.24 -2.39 19.69
CA ASN A 350 -17.04 -1.59 19.50
C ASN A 350 -17.35 -0.10 19.66
N GLY A 351 -16.44 0.62 20.31
CA GLY A 351 -16.53 2.05 20.54
C GLY A 351 -15.49 2.82 19.72
N SER A 352 -15.92 3.89 19.07
CA SER A 352 -15.08 4.82 18.33
C SER A 352 -15.26 6.25 18.84
N GLU A 353 -14.16 6.94 19.04
CA GLU A 353 -14.17 8.36 19.42
C GLU A 353 -14.55 9.29 18.27
N ASN A 354 -14.60 8.78 17.04
CA ASN A 354 -15.04 9.55 15.87
C ASN A 354 -16.50 9.99 15.94
N PHE A 355 -17.29 9.41 16.84
CA PHE A 355 -18.72 9.70 16.96
C PHE A 355 -19.05 10.41 18.27
N ILE A 356 -20.11 11.22 18.24
CA ILE A 356 -20.60 11.94 19.40
C ILE A 356 -21.05 10.97 20.51
N SER A 357 -21.04 11.43 21.77
CA SER A 357 -21.60 10.67 22.89
C SER A 357 -23.02 10.19 22.56
N GLY A 358 -23.32 8.90 22.83
CA GLY A 358 -24.57 8.24 22.46
C GLY A 358 -24.56 7.52 21.10
N ARG A 359 -23.59 7.79 20.25
CA ARG A 359 -23.38 7.09 18.93
C ARG A 359 -22.03 6.40 18.82
N ARG A 360 -21.22 6.47 19.88
CA ARG A 360 -19.84 5.93 19.88
C ARG A 360 -19.79 4.43 19.71
N PHE A 361 -20.76 3.71 20.29
CA PHE A 361 -20.75 2.25 20.31
C PHE A 361 -21.68 1.68 19.26
N GLY A 362 -21.15 0.75 18.45
CA GLY A 362 -21.90 -0.06 17.50
C GLY A 362 -21.96 -1.52 17.94
N PHE A 363 -23.13 -2.16 17.74
CA PHE A 363 -23.34 -3.57 18.02
C PHE A 363 -23.50 -4.35 16.70
N PHE A 364 -22.62 -5.32 16.50
CA PHE A 364 -22.50 -6.06 15.24
C PHE A 364 -22.61 -7.56 15.47
N PRO A 365 -23.82 -8.11 15.52
CA PRO A 365 -24.05 -9.55 15.72
C PRO A 365 -23.92 -10.32 14.40
N SER A 366 -23.58 -11.61 14.51
CA SER A 366 -23.66 -12.57 13.42
C SER A 366 -24.06 -13.96 13.94
N ILE A 367 -24.77 -14.69 13.09
CA ILE A 367 -25.17 -16.08 13.34
C ILE A 367 -24.79 -16.94 12.13
N ALA A 368 -24.33 -18.15 12.38
CA ALA A 368 -24.05 -19.14 11.36
C ALA A 368 -24.55 -20.53 11.80
N GLY A 369 -24.92 -21.33 10.81
CA GLY A 369 -25.28 -22.73 11.01
C GLY A 369 -24.71 -23.59 9.91
N ALA A 370 -24.37 -24.85 10.24
CA ALA A 370 -23.95 -25.83 9.26
C ALA A 370 -24.50 -27.21 9.60
N TRP A 371 -24.80 -27.96 8.54
CA TRP A 371 -25.22 -29.36 8.62
C TRP A 371 -24.29 -30.22 7.79
N VAL A 372 -23.61 -31.15 8.44
CA VAL A 372 -22.76 -32.17 7.81
C VAL A 372 -23.65 -33.36 7.42
N VAL A 373 -24.30 -33.26 6.27
CA VAL A 373 -25.25 -34.25 5.77
C VAL A 373 -24.58 -35.60 5.61
N SER A 374 -23.33 -35.63 5.17
CA SER A 374 -22.53 -36.84 5.03
C SER A 374 -22.20 -37.56 6.37
N GLY A 375 -22.42 -36.88 7.50
CA GLY A 375 -22.30 -37.47 8.84
C GLY A 375 -23.54 -38.28 9.27
N GLU A 376 -24.65 -38.20 8.54
CA GLU A 376 -25.89 -38.87 8.88
C GLU A 376 -25.86 -40.38 8.58
N PRO A 377 -26.58 -41.22 9.37
CA PRO A 377 -26.62 -42.68 9.15
C PRO A 377 -27.14 -43.05 7.76
N PHE A 378 -28.11 -42.32 7.21
CA PHE A 378 -28.67 -42.62 5.89
C PHE A 378 -27.67 -42.36 4.75
N TRP A 379 -26.53 -41.71 5.02
CA TRP A 379 -25.48 -41.40 4.03
C TRP A 379 -24.47 -42.51 3.84
N GLU A 380 -24.46 -43.54 4.72
CA GLU A 380 -23.44 -44.59 4.70
C GLU A 380 -23.32 -45.33 3.38
N GLY A 381 -24.42 -45.56 2.69
CA GLY A 381 -24.43 -46.28 1.41
C GLY A 381 -23.73 -45.59 0.25
N ILE A 382 -23.55 -44.25 0.34
CA ILE A 382 -22.94 -43.47 -0.71
C ILE A 382 -21.65 -42.77 -0.26
N ARG A 383 -21.24 -42.95 1.01
CA ARG A 383 -20.06 -42.28 1.62
C ARG A 383 -18.76 -42.60 0.87
N SER A 384 -18.63 -43.81 0.30
CA SER A 384 -17.46 -44.17 -0.50
C SER A 384 -17.31 -43.39 -1.79
N LYS A 385 -18.41 -42.80 -2.30
CA LYS A 385 -18.40 -41.94 -3.50
C LYS A 385 -18.48 -40.48 -3.15
N VAL A 386 -19.30 -40.12 -2.15
CA VAL A 386 -19.50 -38.76 -1.65
C VAL A 386 -19.13 -38.75 -0.18
N ASN A 387 -17.85 -38.54 0.10
CA ASN A 387 -17.26 -38.60 1.44
C ASN A 387 -17.56 -37.36 2.29
N LEU A 388 -17.89 -36.21 1.66
CA LEU A 388 -18.30 -34.98 2.34
C LEU A 388 -19.48 -34.34 1.60
N LEU A 389 -20.53 -34.06 2.36
CA LEU A 389 -21.56 -33.08 1.96
C LEU A 389 -21.89 -32.24 3.18
N LYS A 390 -21.57 -30.93 3.12
CA LYS A 390 -21.87 -29.98 4.19
C LYS A 390 -22.51 -28.75 3.58
N ILE A 391 -23.62 -28.34 4.17
CA ILE A 391 -24.34 -27.12 3.83
C ILE A 391 -24.13 -26.14 4.98
N ARG A 392 -23.83 -24.87 4.68
CA ARG A 392 -23.65 -23.82 5.67
C ARG A 392 -24.35 -22.55 5.25
N ALA A 393 -24.79 -21.78 6.24
CA ALA A 393 -25.34 -20.46 6.01
C ALA A 393 -24.90 -19.54 7.16
N SER A 394 -24.67 -18.28 6.82
CA SER A 394 -24.35 -17.24 7.80
C SER A 394 -25.02 -15.91 7.43
N TYR A 395 -25.42 -15.20 8.48
CA TYR A 395 -25.95 -13.85 8.37
C TYR A 395 -25.34 -12.99 9.48
N GLY A 396 -24.84 -11.80 9.13
CA GLY A 396 -24.20 -10.96 10.14
C GLY A 396 -24.04 -9.52 9.70
N LEU A 397 -23.81 -8.68 10.71
CA LEU A 397 -23.46 -7.28 10.55
C LEU A 397 -21.97 -7.07 10.85
N SER A 398 -21.35 -6.13 10.13
CA SER A 398 -20.04 -5.58 10.46
C SER A 398 -20.08 -4.06 10.35
N GLY A 399 -19.39 -3.38 11.27
CA GLY A 399 -19.29 -1.92 11.29
C GLY A 399 -17.91 -1.44 10.86
N ASN A 400 -17.87 -0.22 10.30
CA ASN A 400 -16.65 0.49 9.98
C ASN A 400 -16.74 1.91 10.51
N ASP A 401 -15.73 2.35 11.29
CA ASP A 401 -15.59 3.71 11.83
C ASP A 401 -14.50 4.53 11.09
N TYR A 402 -13.91 3.95 10.06
CA TYR A 402 -12.94 4.63 9.20
C TYR A 402 -13.69 5.57 8.25
N LEU A 403 -13.62 6.86 8.55
CA LEU A 403 -14.25 7.90 7.76
C LEU A 403 -13.17 8.61 6.92
N ALA A 404 -13.41 8.73 5.63
CA ALA A 404 -12.50 9.41 4.72
C ALA A 404 -13.21 10.49 3.91
N ASP A 405 -12.49 11.56 3.60
CA ASP A 405 -12.95 12.59 2.67
C ASP A 405 -12.81 12.13 1.20
N SER A 406 -13.23 12.97 0.26
CA SER A 406 -13.14 12.69 -1.18
C SER A 406 -11.71 12.54 -1.71
N SER A 407 -10.71 12.98 -0.95
CA SER A 407 -9.28 12.84 -1.23
C SER A 407 -8.63 11.69 -0.47
N ASN A 408 -9.45 10.84 0.16
CA ASN A 408 -9.03 9.72 0.99
C ASN A 408 -8.22 10.11 2.24
N ASN A 409 -8.36 11.34 2.73
CA ASN A 409 -7.80 11.73 4.02
C ASN A 409 -8.72 11.29 5.14
N ILE A 410 -8.12 10.81 6.24
CA ILE A 410 -8.88 10.41 7.43
C ILE A 410 -9.58 11.63 8.05
N VAL A 411 -10.89 11.53 8.22
CA VAL A 411 -11.72 12.52 8.91
C VAL A 411 -11.87 12.07 10.37
N ARG A 412 -11.44 12.92 11.29
CA ARG A 412 -11.61 12.70 12.73
C ARG A 412 -12.65 13.65 13.28
N PHE A 413 -13.44 13.19 14.23
CA PHE A 413 -14.46 13.99 14.91
C PHE A 413 -15.39 14.74 13.95
N PRO A 414 -16.03 14.07 12.98
CA PRO A 414 -16.86 14.70 11.96
C PRO A 414 -18.06 15.46 12.53
N TYR A 415 -18.33 15.32 13.81
CA TYR A 415 -19.40 16.04 14.53
C TYR A 415 -19.00 17.46 14.97
N LEU A 416 -17.71 17.83 14.84
CA LEU A 416 -17.23 19.15 15.23
C LEU A 416 -17.21 20.13 14.06
N THR A 417 -17.76 21.32 14.27
CA THR A 417 -17.56 22.47 13.37
C THR A 417 -16.27 23.19 13.75
N THR A 418 -15.41 23.43 12.77
CA THR A 418 -14.16 24.17 13.00
C THR A 418 -14.15 25.47 12.22
N VAL A 419 -13.53 26.49 12.81
CA VAL A 419 -13.41 27.84 12.27
C VAL A 419 -11.94 28.23 12.17
N ASN A 420 -11.50 28.65 11.00
CA ASN A 420 -10.19 29.29 10.84
C ASN A 420 -10.31 30.75 11.24
N MET A 421 -9.68 31.13 12.36
CA MET A 421 -9.72 32.48 12.91
C MET A 421 -8.74 33.44 12.23
N ASN A 422 -7.83 32.93 11.41
CA ASN A 422 -6.75 33.69 10.78
C ASN A 422 -6.78 33.60 9.24
N LYS A 423 -7.98 33.57 8.65
CA LYS A 423 -8.11 33.57 7.19
C LYS A 423 -7.71 34.92 6.64
N ALA A 424 -6.77 34.92 5.71
CA ALA A 424 -6.46 36.12 4.95
C ALA A 424 -7.62 36.45 3.99
N LEU A 425 -8.19 37.64 4.13
CA LEU A 425 -9.20 38.19 3.23
C LEU A 425 -8.59 39.37 2.49
N TYR A 426 -8.87 39.48 1.20
CA TYR A 426 -8.46 40.61 0.36
C TYR A 426 -9.67 41.49 0.14
N VAL A 427 -9.58 42.75 0.58
CA VAL A 427 -10.66 43.73 0.46
C VAL A 427 -10.32 44.69 -0.67
N TRP A 428 -11.24 44.87 -1.61
CA TRP A 428 -11.07 45.60 -2.86
C TRP A 428 -11.55 47.06 -2.78
N PHE A 429 -11.68 47.65 -1.59
CA PHE A 429 -12.22 48.98 -1.43
C PHE A 429 -11.18 50.13 -1.46
N SER A 430 -9.94 49.83 -1.84
CA SER A 430 -8.87 50.78 -1.95
C SER A 430 -8.06 50.54 -3.24
N PRO A 431 -7.43 51.53 -3.84
CA PRO A 431 -6.52 51.34 -4.95
C PRO A 431 -5.32 50.43 -4.61
N ASN A 432 -5.08 50.20 -3.32
CA ASN A 432 -4.11 49.22 -2.81
C ASN A 432 -4.85 48.03 -2.18
N PHE A 433 -4.48 46.81 -2.56
CA PHE A 433 -4.98 45.59 -1.93
C PHE A 433 -4.63 45.57 -0.45
N VAL A 434 -5.63 45.65 0.42
CA VAL A 434 -5.42 45.54 1.86
C VAL A 434 -5.75 44.11 2.30
N LYS A 435 -4.73 43.42 2.79
CA LYS A 435 -4.91 42.11 3.40
C LYS A 435 -5.49 42.29 4.80
N GLN A 436 -6.67 41.77 5.03
CA GLN A 436 -7.32 41.73 6.35
C GLN A 436 -7.36 40.29 6.87
N THR A 437 -7.36 40.17 8.19
CA THR A 437 -7.58 38.87 8.84
C THR A 437 -9.05 38.73 9.18
N GLY A 438 -9.66 37.66 8.76
CA GLY A 438 -11.06 37.35 9.02
C GLY A 438 -11.26 35.91 9.50
N HIS A 439 -12.50 35.50 9.59
CA HIS A 439 -12.88 34.16 10.02
C HIS A 439 -13.55 33.40 8.87
N GLU A 440 -13.26 32.10 8.81
CA GLU A 440 -13.86 31.21 7.81
C GLU A 440 -14.22 29.88 8.47
N ILE A 441 -15.41 29.36 8.19
CA ILE A 441 -15.74 27.97 8.57
C ILE A 441 -14.83 27.05 7.75
N LYS A 442 -14.04 26.23 8.45
CA LYS A 442 -13.13 25.25 7.84
C LYS A 442 -13.84 23.90 7.60
N THR A 443 -14.66 23.47 8.55
CA THR A 443 -15.49 22.26 8.41
C THR A 443 -16.84 22.49 9.05
N VAL A 444 -17.88 21.93 8.46
CA VAL A 444 -19.23 21.89 9.04
C VAL A 444 -19.43 20.54 9.71
N GLY A 445 -19.59 20.54 11.03
CA GLY A 445 -19.80 19.31 11.81
C GLY A 445 -21.14 18.65 11.54
N ASN A 446 -21.16 17.32 11.56
CA ASN A 446 -22.37 16.52 11.49
C ASN A 446 -22.53 15.67 12.75
N PRO A 447 -23.33 16.09 13.74
CA PRO A 447 -23.56 15.31 14.96
C PRO A 447 -24.33 14.00 14.71
N LEU A 448 -24.89 13.80 13.51
CA LEU A 448 -25.58 12.57 13.12
C LEU A 448 -24.64 11.53 12.52
N ALA A 449 -23.35 11.85 12.34
CA ALA A 449 -22.36 10.90 11.84
C ALA A 449 -22.30 9.65 12.72
N THR A 450 -22.27 8.49 12.08
CA THR A 450 -22.32 7.17 12.73
C THR A 450 -21.53 6.14 11.93
N TRP A 451 -21.50 4.91 12.43
CA TRP A 451 -20.89 3.78 11.78
C TRP A 451 -21.42 3.54 10.37
N GLU A 452 -20.55 3.17 9.45
CA GLU A 452 -20.96 2.48 8.24
C GLU A 452 -21.25 1.04 8.60
N GLU A 453 -22.34 0.47 8.07
CA GLU A 453 -22.76 -0.88 8.38
C GLU A 453 -22.78 -1.74 7.11
N SER A 454 -22.29 -2.98 7.23
CA SER A 454 -22.38 -3.97 6.16
C SER A 454 -23.13 -5.20 6.66
N THR A 455 -24.27 -5.48 6.05
CA THR A 455 -25.05 -6.70 6.25
C THR A 455 -24.60 -7.75 5.25
N LYS A 456 -24.22 -8.92 5.72
CA LYS A 456 -23.66 -10.02 4.91
C LYS A 456 -24.49 -11.28 5.06
N LEU A 457 -24.93 -11.85 3.94
CA LEU A 457 -25.52 -13.18 3.84
C LEU A 457 -24.62 -14.06 2.99
N ASN A 458 -24.30 -15.24 3.48
CA ASN A 458 -23.55 -16.24 2.73
C ASN A 458 -24.23 -17.61 2.87
N VAL A 459 -24.35 -18.35 1.77
CA VAL A 459 -24.77 -19.75 1.75
C VAL A 459 -23.70 -20.54 1.02
N GLY A 460 -23.16 -21.58 1.67
CA GLY A 460 -22.06 -22.36 1.16
C GLY A 460 -22.38 -23.86 1.10
N LEU A 461 -21.81 -24.51 0.10
CA LEU A 461 -21.83 -25.97 -0.10
C LEU A 461 -20.38 -26.47 -0.15
N GLU A 462 -20.09 -27.49 0.65
CA GLU A 462 -18.82 -28.22 0.61
C GLU A 462 -19.11 -29.67 0.18
N LEU A 463 -18.54 -30.09 -0.94
CA LEU A 463 -18.74 -31.42 -1.51
C LEU A 463 -17.39 -32.11 -1.72
N GLY A 464 -17.22 -33.28 -1.09
CA GLY A 464 -16.07 -34.16 -1.27
C GLY A 464 -16.47 -35.42 -2.04
N LEU A 465 -15.72 -35.78 -3.06
CA LEU A 465 -15.99 -36.92 -3.93
C LEU A 465 -14.75 -37.80 -4.03
N PHE A 466 -14.94 -39.13 -3.86
CA PHE A 466 -13.94 -40.19 -4.10
C PHE A 466 -12.64 -40.02 -3.28
N ASP A 467 -12.70 -39.34 -2.13
CA ASP A 467 -11.54 -38.95 -1.32
C ASP A 467 -10.41 -38.24 -2.10
N ALA A 468 -10.76 -37.65 -3.25
CA ALA A 468 -9.82 -37.03 -4.15
C ALA A 468 -10.25 -35.63 -4.63
N LEU A 469 -11.54 -35.37 -4.77
CA LEU A 469 -12.08 -34.13 -5.29
C LEU A 469 -12.86 -33.38 -4.22
N THR A 470 -12.53 -32.12 -4.01
CA THR A 470 -13.25 -31.21 -3.10
C THR A 470 -13.77 -30.00 -3.90
N LEU A 471 -15.06 -29.76 -3.81
CA LEU A 471 -15.74 -28.62 -4.40
C LEU A 471 -16.33 -27.75 -3.27
N ASN A 472 -15.98 -26.47 -3.25
CA ASN A 472 -16.61 -25.48 -2.39
C ASN A 472 -17.30 -24.44 -3.25
N VAL A 473 -18.55 -24.14 -2.95
CA VAL A 473 -19.34 -23.11 -3.62
C VAL A 473 -19.95 -22.22 -2.56
N ASP A 474 -19.72 -20.92 -2.70
CA ASP A 474 -20.31 -19.87 -1.87
C ASP A 474 -21.12 -18.90 -2.71
N VAL A 475 -22.35 -18.64 -2.30
CA VAL A 475 -23.18 -17.58 -2.85
C VAL A 475 -23.39 -16.53 -1.77
N TYR A 476 -23.09 -15.29 -2.08
CA TYR A 476 -23.15 -14.22 -1.09
C TYR A 476 -23.87 -12.97 -1.59
N LYS A 477 -24.39 -12.24 -0.62
CA LYS A 477 -24.94 -10.90 -0.80
C LYS A 477 -24.47 -10.01 0.36
N GLU A 478 -23.93 -8.84 0.04
CA GLU A 478 -23.52 -7.80 0.98
C GLU A 478 -24.23 -6.50 0.65
N ASN A 479 -24.86 -5.89 1.65
CA ASN A 479 -25.41 -4.54 1.58
C ASN A 479 -24.62 -3.65 2.53
N ARG A 480 -23.91 -2.66 1.99
CA ARG A 480 -23.20 -1.65 2.76
C ARG A 480 -24.02 -0.38 2.75
N THR A 481 -24.41 0.09 3.93
CA THR A 481 -25.23 1.27 4.18
C THR A 481 -24.52 2.29 5.04
N GLY A 482 -24.99 3.52 5.02
CA GLY A 482 -24.41 4.58 5.82
C GLY A 482 -22.98 4.96 5.39
N ILE A 483 -22.60 4.77 4.13
CA ILE A 483 -21.28 5.14 3.63
C ILE A 483 -21.09 6.64 3.77
N PHE A 484 -20.00 7.03 4.43
CA PHE A 484 -19.68 8.42 4.71
C PHE A 484 -19.22 9.13 3.44
N MET A 485 -19.90 10.23 3.08
CA MET A 485 -19.61 10.97 1.86
C MET A 485 -20.00 12.43 1.96
N GLN A 486 -19.46 13.22 1.05
CA GLN A 486 -19.79 14.65 0.93
C GLN A 486 -21.21 14.83 0.41
N ARG A 487 -21.97 15.77 1.00
CA ARG A 487 -23.29 16.20 0.53
C ARG A 487 -23.15 17.05 -0.73
N ARG A 488 -23.56 16.52 -1.87
CA ARG A 488 -23.50 17.20 -3.18
C ARG A 488 -24.84 17.80 -3.63
N SER A 489 -25.92 17.45 -2.95
CA SER A 489 -27.27 17.98 -3.22
C SER A 489 -27.50 19.41 -2.72
N LEU A 490 -26.55 19.97 -1.93
CA LEU A 490 -26.66 21.32 -1.38
C LEU A 490 -26.40 22.35 -2.47
N PRO A 491 -27.31 23.35 -2.65
CA PRO A 491 -27.10 24.41 -3.64
C PRO A 491 -25.92 25.33 -3.24
N SER A 492 -25.15 25.77 -4.22
CA SER A 492 -24.00 26.68 -4.01
C SER A 492 -24.40 28.03 -3.36
N THR A 493 -25.68 28.42 -3.52
CA THR A 493 -26.24 29.63 -2.91
C THR A 493 -26.28 29.57 -1.36
N MET A 494 -26.07 28.41 -0.74
CA MET A 494 -25.94 28.29 0.72
C MET A 494 -24.61 28.86 1.26
N GLY A 495 -23.69 29.26 0.40
CA GLY A 495 -22.37 29.80 0.82
C GLY A 495 -21.41 28.77 1.42
N LEU A 496 -21.70 27.46 1.27
CA LEU A 496 -20.89 26.36 1.78
C LEU A 496 -19.90 25.81 0.72
N SER A 497 -19.61 26.60 -0.30
CA SER A 497 -18.62 26.23 -1.33
C SER A 497 -17.24 26.05 -0.70
N GLY A 498 -16.65 24.85 -0.87
CA GLY A 498 -15.37 24.48 -0.25
C GLY A 498 -15.46 23.91 1.18
N VAL A 499 -16.62 24.00 1.84
CA VAL A 499 -16.87 23.54 3.22
C VAL A 499 -18.09 22.60 3.28
N THR A 500 -18.35 21.89 2.22
CA THR A 500 -19.53 21.04 2.09
C THR A 500 -19.55 19.97 3.20
N PRO A 501 -20.65 19.86 3.97
CA PRO A 501 -20.75 18.89 5.04
C PRO A 501 -20.76 17.44 4.54
N TYR A 502 -20.34 16.54 5.39
CA TYR A 502 -20.35 15.10 5.15
C TYR A 502 -21.50 14.42 5.91
N GLY A 503 -21.92 13.26 5.44
CA GLY A 503 -22.92 12.43 6.10
C GLY A 503 -22.87 10.97 5.66
N ASN A 504 -23.56 10.12 6.40
CA ASN A 504 -23.73 8.70 6.10
C ASN A 504 -24.87 8.51 5.09
N LEU A 505 -24.60 8.74 3.80
CA LEU A 505 -25.61 8.90 2.74
C LEU A 505 -25.53 7.86 1.65
N GLY A 506 -24.46 7.07 1.62
CA GLY A 506 -24.22 6.11 0.55
C GLY A 506 -24.69 4.70 0.88
N GLU A 507 -25.06 3.97 -0.18
CA GLU A 507 -25.40 2.56 -0.11
C GLU A 507 -24.86 1.84 -1.34
N VAL A 508 -24.25 0.65 -1.13
CA VAL A 508 -23.72 -0.21 -2.17
C VAL A 508 -24.13 -1.65 -1.88
N GLU A 509 -24.71 -2.30 -2.88
CA GLU A 509 -24.96 -3.74 -2.85
C GLU A 509 -23.85 -4.47 -3.60
N ASN A 510 -23.38 -5.59 -3.05
CA ASN A 510 -22.49 -6.52 -3.73
C ASN A 510 -23.05 -7.94 -3.61
N ARG A 511 -22.99 -8.71 -4.69
CA ARG A 511 -23.43 -10.11 -4.75
C ARG A 511 -22.52 -10.91 -5.65
N GLY A 512 -22.33 -12.17 -5.32
CA GLY A 512 -21.42 -12.98 -6.11
C GLY A 512 -21.47 -14.45 -5.78
N VAL A 513 -20.64 -15.17 -6.53
CA VAL A 513 -20.44 -16.62 -6.39
C VAL A 513 -18.94 -16.89 -6.41
N ASP A 514 -18.47 -17.61 -5.40
CA ASP A 514 -17.09 -18.12 -5.31
C ASP A 514 -17.13 -19.64 -5.43
N VAL A 515 -16.27 -20.18 -6.30
CA VAL A 515 -16.12 -21.62 -6.51
C VAL A 515 -14.65 -21.98 -6.36
N SER A 516 -14.36 -23.01 -5.58
CA SER A 516 -13.04 -23.62 -5.48
C SER A 516 -13.15 -25.11 -5.72
N LEU A 517 -12.39 -25.62 -6.68
CA LEU A 517 -12.29 -27.02 -7.01
C LEU A 517 -10.86 -27.47 -6.75
N GLU A 518 -10.69 -28.52 -5.98
CA GLU A 518 -9.40 -29.10 -5.63
C GLU A 518 -9.43 -30.61 -5.87
N TYR A 519 -8.47 -31.09 -6.65
CA TYR A 519 -8.25 -32.51 -6.90
C TYR A 519 -6.89 -32.91 -6.34
N ASN A 520 -6.89 -33.86 -5.38
CA ASN A 520 -5.70 -34.37 -4.76
C ASN A 520 -5.77 -35.89 -4.77
N LYS A 521 -4.90 -36.56 -5.51
CA LYS A 521 -4.85 -38.02 -5.56
C LYS A 521 -3.43 -38.55 -5.63
N ALA A 522 -3.09 -39.40 -4.69
CA ALA A 522 -1.93 -40.27 -4.77
C ALA A 522 -2.27 -41.52 -5.58
N PHE A 523 -1.70 -41.64 -6.78
CA PHE A 523 -1.89 -42.80 -7.64
C PHE A 523 -1.03 -44.01 -7.19
N ASN A 524 0.13 -43.70 -6.67
CA ASN A 524 1.06 -44.64 -6.07
C ASN A 524 1.98 -43.91 -5.06
N LYS A 525 3.01 -44.58 -4.53
CA LYS A 525 3.95 -44.00 -3.56
C LYS A 525 4.80 -42.85 -4.13
N ASP A 526 4.96 -42.84 -5.45
CA ASP A 526 5.87 -41.93 -6.15
C ASP A 526 5.14 -40.82 -6.94
N LEU A 527 3.82 -40.96 -7.14
CA LEU A 527 3.04 -40.02 -7.95
C LEU A 527 1.84 -39.49 -7.16
N LEU A 528 1.94 -38.22 -6.78
CA LEU A 528 0.86 -37.39 -6.26
C LEU A 528 0.48 -36.34 -7.31
N VAL A 529 -0.81 -36.30 -7.66
CA VAL A 529 -1.34 -35.21 -8.54
C VAL A 529 -2.23 -34.32 -7.71
N SER A 530 -1.90 -33.02 -7.71
CA SER A 530 -2.68 -31.96 -7.06
C SER A 530 -3.00 -30.88 -8.08
N VAL A 531 -4.30 -30.59 -8.27
CA VAL A 531 -4.78 -29.53 -9.16
C VAL A 531 -5.81 -28.70 -8.42
N ARG A 532 -5.66 -27.37 -8.46
CA ARG A 532 -6.62 -26.44 -7.87
C ARG A 532 -7.07 -25.42 -8.89
N GLY A 533 -8.37 -25.21 -8.98
CA GLY A 533 -9.00 -24.15 -9.75
C GLY A 533 -9.89 -23.29 -8.87
N THR A 534 -9.94 -21.99 -9.12
CA THR A 534 -10.83 -21.07 -8.43
C THR A 534 -11.57 -20.20 -9.48
N PHE A 535 -12.83 -19.92 -9.21
CA PHE A 535 -13.64 -19.03 -10.01
C PHE A 535 -14.42 -18.09 -9.10
N THR A 536 -14.38 -16.81 -9.39
CA THR A 536 -15.11 -15.77 -8.66
C THR A 536 -15.90 -14.93 -9.66
N TYR A 537 -17.18 -14.75 -9.39
CA TYR A 537 -18.02 -13.76 -10.04
C TYR A 537 -18.58 -12.81 -9.00
N ALA A 538 -18.31 -11.52 -9.15
CA ALA A 538 -18.82 -10.47 -8.28
C ALA A 538 -19.47 -9.35 -9.09
N HIS A 539 -20.63 -8.90 -8.64
CA HIS A 539 -21.33 -7.74 -9.19
C HIS A 539 -21.72 -6.79 -8.09
N ASN A 540 -21.27 -5.54 -8.20
CA ASN A 540 -21.63 -4.49 -7.25
C ASN A 540 -22.43 -3.38 -7.93
N GLU A 541 -23.27 -2.70 -7.16
CA GLU A 541 -24.16 -1.65 -7.65
C GLU A 541 -24.32 -0.56 -6.57
N VAL A 542 -24.17 0.69 -6.98
CA VAL A 542 -24.47 1.86 -6.12
C VAL A 542 -25.98 2.03 -6.02
N LYS A 543 -26.55 1.81 -4.82
CA LYS A 543 -27.98 1.91 -4.54
C LYS A 543 -28.39 3.32 -4.12
N ALA A 544 -27.54 3.98 -3.31
CA ALA A 544 -27.76 5.35 -2.89
C ALA A 544 -26.45 6.14 -2.88
N ARG A 545 -26.53 7.38 -3.31
CA ARG A 545 -25.48 8.38 -3.25
C ARG A 545 -26.11 9.77 -3.26
N ASP A 546 -25.55 10.70 -2.51
CA ASP A 546 -25.99 12.10 -2.56
C ASP A 546 -25.42 12.76 -3.83
N GLU A 547 -26.26 12.89 -4.85
CA GLU A 547 -25.92 13.50 -6.13
C GLU A 547 -26.56 14.88 -6.28
N ALA A 548 -25.96 15.75 -7.08
CA ALA A 548 -26.55 17.04 -7.41
C ALA A 548 -27.93 16.83 -8.10
N LYS A 549 -28.92 17.62 -7.73
CA LYS A 549 -30.30 17.49 -8.24
C LYS A 549 -30.40 17.59 -9.77
N TYR A 550 -29.53 18.37 -10.37
CA TYR A 550 -29.45 18.57 -11.81
C TYR A 550 -28.06 18.15 -12.31
N LEU A 551 -27.99 16.93 -12.82
CA LEU A 551 -26.78 16.46 -13.50
C LEU A 551 -26.84 16.90 -14.96
N PRO A 552 -25.76 17.46 -15.53
CA PRO A 552 -25.72 17.91 -16.93
C PRO A 552 -26.02 16.77 -17.91
N ASN A 553 -25.72 15.53 -17.52
CA ASN A 553 -25.89 14.35 -18.34
C ASN A 553 -26.29 13.13 -17.45
N LYS A 554 -27.15 12.26 -17.97
CA LYS A 554 -27.54 10.99 -17.31
C LYS A 554 -26.32 10.10 -16.98
N TYR A 555 -25.28 10.18 -17.80
CA TYR A 555 -24.05 9.40 -17.58
C TYR A 555 -23.27 9.84 -16.33
N ASN A 556 -23.49 11.04 -15.83
CA ASN A 556 -22.83 11.54 -14.63
C ASN A 556 -23.41 10.95 -13.33
N SER A 557 -24.61 10.36 -13.38
CA SER A 557 -25.14 9.61 -12.24
C SER A 557 -24.44 8.26 -12.13
N VAL A 558 -24.06 7.89 -10.91
CA VAL A 558 -23.48 6.57 -10.59
C VAL A 558 -24.54 5.59 -10.03
N LEU A 559 -25.76 6.06 -9.79
CA LEU A 559 -26.84 5.21 -9.30
C LEU A 559 -27.16 4.08 -10.29
N GLY A 560 -27.30 2.87 -9.78
CA GLY A 560 -27.56 1.67 -10.57
C GLY A 560 -26.34 1.15 -11.33
N LYS A 561 -25.15 1.68 -11.08
CA LYS A 561 -23.90 1.31 -11.78
C LYS A 561 -22.87 0.72 -10.81
N PRO A 562 -21.90 -0.05 -11.31
CA PRO A 562 -20.76 -0.50 -10.52
C PRO A 562 -19.97 0.70 -9.95
N VAL A 563 -19.36 0.50 -8.78
CA VAL A 563 -18.61 1.56 -8.07
C VAL A 563 -17.51 2.20 -8.92
N ASN A 564 -16.86 1.41 -9.78
CA ASN A 564 -15.74 1.82 -10.63
C ASN A 564 -16.13 1.75 -12.12
N SER A 565 -17.28 2.29 -12.49
CA SER A 565 -17.68 2.35 -13.92
C SER A 565 -16.80 3.34 -14.67
N VAL A 566 -16.14 2.86 -15.72
CA VAL A 566 -15.42 3.69 -16.69
C VAL A 566 -16.28 3.81 -17.94
N TYR A 567 -16.45 5.02 -18.45
CA TYR A 567 -17.08 5.29 -19.74
C TYR A 567 -15.99 5.56 -20.76
N GLY A 568 -15.96 4.78 -21.83
CA GLY A 568 -15.11 5.01 -22.99
C GLY A 568 -15.86 5.80 -24.06
#